data_424df8a3d3283d1ec894344fad5a3817
#
_entry.id   424df8a3d3283d1ec894344fad5a3817
#
_cell.length_a   1.000
_cell.length_b   1.000
_cell.length_c   1.000
_cell.angle_alpha   90.00
_cell.angle_beta   90.00
_cell.angle_gamma   90.00
#
_symmetry.space_group_name_H-M   'P 1'
#
loop_
_entity.id
_entity.type
_entity.pdbx_description
1 polymer ?
#
loop_
_entity_poly.entity_id
_entity_poly.type
_entity_poly.pdbx_seq_one_letter_code
_entity_poly.pdbx_strand_id
1 'polypeptide(L)'
;MAIAVNSFISSSSALAAELEEIVRRGKLVVAVKDNLRPLGFYDERGNLQGLEIDIAKGLAQELLGSPDAIVFKPVANQERLQVALDGEVDLVIARVTTTPSRSRLVDFSNYYYLDGTGIVTQNPTVKQLSDLASSRIAVLKGSSTIAAVRFELPKAQLIGVESYQEALSLLETGGANAFAADNSVLAGWVQEYPQYRQLPVRLSGEALCVAIPKGLQYSSLRDRVNKAIAHWQQSGWLRERATYWGLL
;
A
#
# COMPACT_ATOMS: atom_id res chain seq x y z
N MET A 1 56.25 3.42 24.17
CA MET A 1 55.84 3.21 22.77
C MET A 1 54.45 2.55 22.82
N ALA A 2 53.36 3.33 22.75
CA ALA A 2 52.02 2.86 22.86
C ALA A 2 51.44 2.67 21.47
N ILE A 3 51.07 1.44 21.12
CA ILE A 3 50.44 1.09 19.83
C ILE A 3 48.91 1.37 19.99
N ALA A 4 48.43 2.42 19.32
CA ALA A 4 47.01 2.68 19.23
C ALA A 4 46.37 1.69 18.22
N VAL A 5 45.51 0.82 18.71
CA VAL A 5 44.67 -0.06 17.89
C VAL A 5 43.48 0.79 17.43
N ASN A 6 43.51 1.24 16.19
CA ASN A 6 42.36 1.86 15.52
C ASN A 6 41.33 0.74 15.17
N SER A 7 40.27 0.67 15.96
CA SER A 7 39.09 -0.14 15.60
C SER A 7 38.34 0.59 14.49
N PHE A 8 38.49 0.14 13.26
CA PHE A 8 37.60 0.50 12.17
C PHE A 8 36.22 -0.11 12.43
N ILE A 9 35.30 0.73 12.87
CA ILE A 9 33.88 0.39 12.84
C ILE A 9 33.48 0.47 11.37
N SER A 10 33.47 -0.67 10.68
CA SER A 10 32.81 -0.80 9.38
C SER A 10 31.34 -0.54 9.58
N SER A 11 30.88 0.64 9.14
CA SER A 11 29.47 0.87 8.90
C SER A 11 29.06 -0.06 7.75
N SER A 12 28.52 -1.22 8.10
CA SER A 12 27.87 -2.10 7.16
C SER A 12 26.65 -1.33 6.62
N SER A 13 26.77 -0.76 5.42
CA SER A 13 25.59 -0.34 4.67
C SER A 13 24.70 -1.57 4.56
N ALA A 14 23.46 -1.46 5.06
CA ALA A 14 22.50 -2.54 5.00
C ALA A 14 22.14 -2.74 3.51
N LEU A 15 22.86 -3.66 2.86
CA LEU A 15 22.46 -4.16 1.55
C LEU A 15 21.24 -5.06 1.75
N ALA A 16 20.28 -4.99 0.84
CA ALA A 16 19.15 -5.92 0.79
C ALA A 16 19.67 -7.35 0.92
N ALA A 17 19.17 -8.09 1.90
CA ALA A 17 19.79 -9.34 2.30
C ALA A 17 19.11 -10.54 1.63
N GLU A 18 19.91 -11.53 1.25
CA GLU A 18 19.41 -12.86 0.91
C GLU A 18 18.71 -13.49 2.13
N LEU A 19 17.84 -14.46 1.92
CA LEU A 19 17.07 -15.09 3.00
C LEU A 19 17.96 -15.59 4.15
N GLU A 20 19.08 -16.20 3.83
CA GLU A 20 20.05 -16.72 4.84
C GLU A 20 20.63 -15.60 5.71
N GLU A 21 20.92 -14.46 5.11
CA GLU A 21 21.41 -13.28 5.83
C GLU A 21 20.33 -12.67 6.73
N ILE A 22 19.05 -12.61 6.26
CA ILE A 22 17.91 -12.17 7.06
C ILE A 22 17.76 -13.07 8.29
N VAL A 23 17.83 -14.39 8.11
CA VAL A 23 17.75 -15.37 9.20
C VAL A 23 18.92 -15.20 10.16
N ARG A 24 20.15 -15.07 9.66
CA ARG A 24 21.35 -14.85 10.48
C ARG A 24 21.30 -13.56 11.28
N ARG A 25 20.81 -12.49 10.68
CA ARG A 25 20.63 -11.17 11.32
C ARG A 25 19.49 -11.19 12.34
N GLY A 26 18.53 -12.09 12.19
CA GLY A 26 17.37 -12.21 13.08
C GLY A 26 16.39 -11.04 13.01
N LYS A 27 16.41 -10.25 11.94
CA LYS A 27 15.53 -9.11 11.71
C LYS A 27 15.18 -8.97 10.23
N LEU A 28 13.91 -8.72 9.94
CA LEU A 28 13.39 -8.37 8.62
C LEU A 28 13.25 -6.85 8.52
N VAL A 29 13.86 -6.21 7.52
CA VAL A 29 13.76 -4.77 7.30
C VAL A 29 12.75 -4.49 6.18
N VAL A 30 11.68 -3.77 6.50
CA VAL A 30 10.53 -3.57 5.59
C VAL A 30 10.22 -2.08 5.43
N ALA A 31 10.22 -1.62 4.17
CA ALA A 31 9.70 -0.31 3.84
C ALA A 31 8.16 -0.33 3.84
N VAL A 32 7.55 0.63 4.53
CA VAL A 32 6.09 0.71 4.72
C VAL A 32 5.59 2.14 4.59
N LYS A 33 4.27 2.31 4.41
CA LYS A 33 3.61 3.59 4.62
C LYS A 33 3.36 3.80 6.12
N ASP A 34 3.37 5.05 6.54
CA ASP A 34 3.10 5.47 7.92
C ASP A 34 2.00 6.54 8.03
N ASN A 35 1.49 6.97 6.89
CA ASN A 35 0.53 8.06 6.74
C ASN A 35 -0.63 7.73 5.78
N LEU A 36 -0.92 6.44 5.59
CA LEU A 36 -1.93 5.95 4.66
C LEU A 36 -2.87 4.95 5.35
N ARG A 37 -3.90 5.47 6.04
CA ARG A 37 -5.00 4.66 6.60
C ARG A 37 -5.83 4.03 5.48
N PRO A 38 -6.22 2.76 5.58
CA PRO A 38 -5.97 1.80 6.66
C PRO A 38 -4.79 0.84 6.37
N LEU A 39 -3.91 1.16 5.40
CA LEU A 39 -2.83 0.28 4.97
C LEU A 39 -1.61 0.32 5.91
N GLY A 40 -1.07 1.53 6.17
CA GLY A 40 0.03 1.76 7.08
C GLY A 40 -0.02 3.18 7.63
N PHE A 41 -0.21 3.34 8.95
CA PHE A 41 -0.39 4.64 9.60
C PHE A 41 -0.10 4.54 11.10
N TYR A 42 0.21 5.68 11.71
CA TYR A 42 0.32 5.78 13.16
C TYR A 42 -1.06 6.00 13.80
N ASP A 43 -1.32 5.29 14.91
CA ASP A 43 -2.46 5.57 15.79
C ASP A 43 -2.18 6.80 16.68
N GLU A 44 -3.17 7.20 17.49
CA GLU A 44 -3.06 8.33 18.41
C GLU A 44 -2.00 8.13 19.49
N ARG A 45 -1.57 6.90 19.74
CA ARG A 45 -0.54 6.52 20.70
C ARG A 45 0.85 6.42 20.07
N GLY A 46 0.96 6.67 18.76
CA GLY A 46 2.19 6.55 18.01
C GLY A 46 2.58 5.13 17.63
N ASN A 47 1.65 4.17 17.67
CA ASN A 47 1.91 2.80 17.20
C ASN A 47 1.65 2.70 15.70
N LEU A 48 2.58 2.12 14.96
CA LEU A 48 2.44 1.84 13.55
C LEU A 48 1.54 0.62 13.35
N GLN A 49 0.45 0.79 12.57
CA GLN A 49 -0.59 -0.23 12.35
C GLN A 49 -1.21 -0.12 10.97
N GLY A 50 -2.01 -1.11 10.57
CA GLY A 50 -2.68 -1.19 9.29
C GLY A 50 -2.50 -2.55 8.62
N LEU A 51 -3.22 -2.79 7.50
CA LEU A 51 -3.16 -4.05 6.78
C LEU A 51 -1.73 -4.43 6.38
N GLU A 52 -0.97 -3.48 5.84
CA GLU A 52 0.40 -3.72 5.37
C GLU A 52 1.38 -3.97 6.53
N ILE A 53 1.09 -3.40 7.70
CA ILE A 53 1.86 -3.66 8.91
C ILE A 53 1.58 -5.08 9.44
N ASP A 54 0.31 -5.52 9.41
CA ASP A 54 -0.04 -6.90 9.78
C ASP A 54 0.63 -7.91 8.84
N ILE A 55 0.63 -7.65 7.53
CA ILE A 55 1.30 -8.48 6.53
C ILE A 55 2.81 -8.54 6.79
N ALA A 56 3.45 -7.40 7.06
CA ALA A 56 4.87 -7.34 7.34
C ALA A 56 5.25 -8.12 8.61
N LYS A 57 4.46 -7.97 9.68
CA LYS A 57 4.62 -8.75 10.93
C LYS A 57 4.38 -10.24 10.69
N GLY A 58 3.37 -10.58 9.89
CA GLY A 58 3.12 -11.96 9.47
C GLY A 58 4.30 -12.57 8.72
N LEU A 59 4.94 -11.83 7.80
CA LEU A 59 6.16 -12.29 7.12
C LEU A 59 7.33 -12.47 8.08
N ALA A 60 7.53 -11.57 9.04
CA ALA A 60 8.54 -11.75 10.07
C ALA A 60 8.30 -13.02 10.91
N GLN A 61 7.04 -13.32 11.25
CA GLN A 61 6.67 -14.56 11.92
C GLN A 61 7.00 -15.81 11.06
N GLU A 62 6.67 -15.78 9.77
CA GLU A 62 6.92 -16.91 8.85
C GLU A 62 8.40 -17.13 8.55
N LEU A 63 9.19 -16.07 8.48
CA LEU A 63 10.60 -16.14 8.12
C LEU A 63 11.52 -16.37 9.33
N LEU A 64 11.18 -15.78 10.48
CA LEU A 64 12.04 -15.67 11.66
C LEU A 64 11.42 -16.22 12.95
N GLY A 65 10.15 -16.67 12.91
CA GLY A 65 9.45 -17.24 14.07
C GLY A 65 8.94 -16.21 15.08
N SER A 66 9.04 -14.90 14.79
CA SER A 66 8.54 -13.84 15.67
C SER A 66 8.03 -12.64 14.88
N PRO A 67 6.81 -12.13 15.14
CA PRO A 67 6.28 -10.94 14.46
C PRO A 67 7.02 -9.65 14.85
N ASP A 68 7.78 -9.68 15.95
CA ASP A 68 8.58 -8.55 16.44
C ASP A 68 10.02 -8.57 15.91
N ALA A 69 10.39 -9.62 15.16
CA ALA A 69 11.67 -9.70 14.49
C ALA A 69 11.70 -8.84 13.22
N ILE A 70 11.27 -7.58 13.33
CA ILE A 70 11.07 -6.65 12.21
C ILE A 70 11.59 -5.25 12.53
N VAL A 71 12.08 -4.56 11.50
CA VAL A 71 12.40 -3.13 11.52
C VAL A 71 11.60 -2.46 10.42
N PHE A 72 10.75 -1.50 10.78
CA PHE A 72 10.00 -0.72 9.82
C PHE A 72 10.80 0.50 9.37
N LYS A 73 10.78 0.75 8.06
CA LYS A 73 11.31 1.97 7.45
C LYS A 73 10.17 2.71 6.74
N PRO A 74 9.63 3.78 7.34
CA PRO A 74 8.65 4.63 6.67
C PRO A 74 9.22 5.24 5.40
N VAL A 75 8.43 5.27 4.32
CA VAL A 75 8.86 5.81 3.02
C VAL A 75 7.76 6.64 2.34
N ALA A 76 8.19 7.70 1.64
CA ALA A 76 7.34 8.45 0.74
C ALA A 76 7.02 7.65 -0.54
N ASN A 77 5.96 8.05 -1.25
CA ASN A 77 5.53 7.35 -2.47
C ASN A 77 6.61 7.24 -3.55
N GLN A 78 7.45 8.26 -3.67
CA GLN A 78 8.52 8.34 -4.68
C GLN A 78 9.74 7.49 -4.31
N GLU A 79 9.95 7.22 -3.02
CA GLU A 79 11.13 6.52 -2.49
C GLU A 79 10.95 5.01 -2.44
N ARG A 80 9.69 4.51 -2.48
CA ARG A 80 9.32 3.11 -2.23
C ARG A 80 10.19 2.08 -2.96
N LEU A 81 10.48 2.30 -4.23
CA LEU A 81 11.28 1.35 -5.01
C LEU A 81 12.77 1.66 -4.89
N GLN A 82 13.14 2.93 -4.71
CA GLN A 82 14.54 3.32 -4.61
C GLN A 82 15.22 2.67 -3.40
N VAL A 83 14.57 2.67 -2.23
CA VAL A 83 15.13 2.04 -1.03
C VAL A 83 15.39 0.52 -1.20
N ALA A 84 14.62 -0.16 -2.07
CA ALA A 84 14.89 -1.56 -2.42
C ALA A 84 16.08 -1.69 -3.38
N LEU A 85 16.19 -0.78 -4.35
CA LEU A 85 17.30 -0.76 -5.31
C LEU A 85 18.63 -0.44 -4.62
N ASP A 86 18.61 0.46 -3.63
CA ASP A 86 19.78 0.84 -2.84
C ASP A 86 20.14 -0.20 -1.76
N GLY A 87 19.32 -1.26 -1.64
CA GLY A 87 19.56 -2.33 -0.67
C GLY A 87 19.29 -1.93 0.79
N GLU A 88 18.58 -0.85 1.03
CA GLU A 88 18.31 -0.35 2.39
C GLU A 88 17.22 -1.14 3.13
N VAL A 89 16.44 -1.95 2.40
CA VAL A 89 15.37 -2.80 2.92
C VAL A 89 15.35 -4.15 2.22
N ASP A 90 14.85 -5.16 2.91
CA ASP A 90 14.67 -6.51 2.35
C ASP A 90 13.38 -6.60 1.52
N LEU A 91 12.32 -5.93 1.97
CA LEU A 91 11.00 -5.93 1.34
C LEU A 91 10.40 -4.53 1.33
N VAL A 92 9.52 -4.29 0.35
CA VAL A 92 8.67 -3.09 0.32
C VAL A 92 7.20 -3.51 0.34
N ILE A 93 6.48 -3.11 1.38
CA ILE A 93 5.04 -3.34 1.57
C ILE A 93 4.41 -1.97 1.83
N ALA A 94 4.24 -1.20 0.75
CA ALA A 94 3.92 0.24 0.82
C ALA A 94 3.00 0.66 -0.34
N ARG A 95 1.88 -0.03 -0.49
CA ARG A 95 0.90 0.18 -1.57
C ARG A 95 1.57 0.16 -2.96
N VAL A 96 2.34 -0.87 -3.23
CA VAL A 96 3.02 -1.02 -4.53
C VAL A 96 2.21 -1.91 -5.47
N THR A 97 1.79 -1.33 -6.59
CA THR A 97 1.13 -2.05 -7.70
C THR A 97 2.16 -2.55 -8.70
N THR A 98 1.88 -3.69 -9.32
CA THR A 98 2.70 -4.22 -10.41
C THR A 98 2.46 -3.46 -11.70
N THR A 99 3.55 -3.05 -12.35
CA THR A 99 3.53 -2.49 -13.71
C THR A 99 4.72 -3.01 -14.51
N PRO A 100 4.67 -3.04 -15.85
CA PRO A 100 5.81 -3.47 -16.66
C PRO A 100 7.09 -2.66 -16.39
N SER A 101 6.98 -1.37 -16.10
CA SER A 101 8.13 -0.52 -15.78
C SER A 101 8.75 -0.88 -14.42
N ARG A 102 7.92 -1.10 -13.39
CA ARG A 102 8.38 -1.50 -12.06
C ARG A 102 8.98 -2.91 -12.03
N SER A 103 8.40 -3.85 -12.80
CA SER A 103 8.92 -5.23 -12.91
C SER A 103 10.30 -5.33 -13.58
N ARG A 104 10.78 -4.24 -14.20
CA ARG A 104 12.17 -4.17 -14.66
C ARG A 104 13.14 -3.85 -13.53
N LEU A 105 12.67 -3.21 -12.47
CA LEU A 105 13.47 -2.71 -11.36
C LEU A 105 13.49 -3.68 -10.18
N VAL A 106 12.33 -4.23 -9.82
CA VAL A 106 12.13 -5.12 -8.68
C VAL A 106 11.33 -6.36 -9.09
N ASP A 107 11.42 -7.43 -8.30
CA ASP A 107 10.51 -8.57 -8.39
C ASP A 107 9.28 -8.34 -7.51
N PHE A 108 8.19 -9.03 -7.83
CA PHE A 108 6.93 -8.94 -7.09
C PHE A 108 6.49 -10.30 -6.58
N SER A 109 5.86 -10.29 -5.42
CA SER A 109 5.13 -11.44 -4.90
C SER A 109 3.79 -11.64 -5.62
N ASN A 110 3.07 -12.71 -5.27
CA ASN A 110 1.62 -12.77 -5.44
C ASN A 110 0.98 -11.57 -4.75
N TYR A 111 -0.22 -11.15 -5.22
CA TYR A 111 -0.91 -10.02 -4.60
C TYR A 111 -1.44 -10.40 -3.22
N TYR A 112 -1.34 -9.47 -2.27
CA TYR A 112 -1.94 -9.60 -0.94
C TYR A 112 -3.31 -8.92 -0.85
N TYR A 113 -3.58 -7.94 -1.70
CA TYR A 113 -4.84 -7.24 -1.79
C TYR A 113 -5.12 -6.82 -3.25
N LEU A 114 -6.37 -6.94 -3.67
CA LEU A 114 -6.82 -6.45 -4.96
C LEU A 114 -7.54 -5.12 -4.74
N ASP A 115 -6.84 -4.03 -5.00
CA ASP A 115 -7.36 -2.68 -4.95
C ASP A 115 -8.08 -2.33 -6.28
N GLY A 116 -8.47 -1.10 -6.44
CA GLY A 116 -9.06 -0.57 -7.65
C GLY A 116 -9.71 0.77 -7.41
N THR A 117 -10.26 1.38 -8.45
CA THR A 117 -10.97 2.65 -8.35
C THR A 117 -12.35 2.45 -7.74
N GLY A 118 -12.66 3.24 -6.72
CA GLY A 118 -13.98 3.38 -6.11
C GLY A 118 -14.49 4.81 -6.14
N ILE A 119 -15.65 5.02 -5.54
CA ILE A 119 -16.30 6.35 -5.47
C ILE A 119 -16.91 6.52 -4.09
N VAL A 120 -16.72 7.71 -3.50
CA VAL A 120 -17.43 8.17 -2.30
C VAL A 120 -18.35 9.34 -2.60
N THR A 121 -19.43 9.44 -1.86
CA THR A 121 -20.37 10.55 -1.92
C THR A 121 -21.06 10.75 -0.56
N GLN A 122 -21.45 11.97 -0.24
CA GLN A 122 -22.34 12.25 0.89
C GLN A 122 -23.83 12.33 0.49
N ASN A 123 -24.13 12.35 -0.82
CA ASN A 123 -25.50 12.45 -1.30
C ASN A 123 -26.28 11.14 -1.04
N PRO A 124 -27.31 11.13 -0.18
CA PRO A 124 -28.05 9.92 0.17
C PRO A 124 -28.89 9.35 -0.98
N THR A 125 -29.16 10.14 -2.03
CA THR A 125 -29.94 9.67 -3.20
C THR A 125 -29.12 8.87 -4.19
N VAL A 126 -27.79 9.02 -4.21
CA VAL A 126 -26.89 8.26 -5.07
C VAL A 126 -26.72 6.85 -4.50
N LYS A 127 -27.30 5.82 -5.09
CA LYS A 127 -27.24 4.43 -4.61
C LYS A 127 -26.33 3.53 -5.44
N GLN A 128 -26.18 3.87 -6.70
CA GLN A 128 -25.46 3.08 -7.69
C GLN A 128 -24.67 3.98 -8.63
N LEU A 129 -23.78 3.38 -9.42
CA LEU A 129 -22.90 4.10 -10.31
C LEU A 129 -23.63 4.94 -11.36
N SER A 130 -24.73 4.43 -11.91
CA SER A 130 -25.54 5.13 -12.92
C SER A 130 -26.15 6.44 -12.42
N ASP A 131 -26.36 6.60 -11.11
CA ASP A 131 -26.88 7.84 -10.53
C ASP A 131 -25.87 9.02 -10.65
N LEU A 132 -24.61 8.68 -10.96
CA LEU A 132 -23.54 9.64 -11.19
C LEU A 132 -23.24 9.91 -12.68
N ALA A 133 -24.05 9.38 -13.61
CA ALA A 133 -23.76 9.40 -15.04
C ALA A 133 -23.49 10.78 -15.63
N SER A 134 -24.11 11.85 -15.10
CA SER A 134 -23.92 13.23 -15.54
C SER A 134 -23.44 14.13 -14.41
N SER A 135 -22.89 13.55 -13.35
CA SER A 135 -22.45 14.27 -12.15
C SER A 135 -21.04 14.85 -12.31
N ARG A 136 -20.74 15.82 -11.45
CA ARG A 136 -19.38 16.31 -11.27
C ARG A 136 -18.65 15.40 -10.30
N ILE A 137 -17.54 14.80 -10.75
CA ILE A 137 -16.75 13.85 -9.96
C ILE A 137 -15.34 14.39 -9.82
N ALA A 138 -14.91 14.65 -8.58
CA ALA A 138 -13.52 15.00 -8.29
C ALA A 138 -12.61 13.79 -8.50
N VAL A 139 -11.43 14.01 -9.07
CA VAL A 139 -10.36 13.00 -9.27
C VAL A 139 -9.01 13.66 -9.09
N LEU A 140 -8.02 12.95 -8.52
CA LEU A 140 -6.66 13.47 -8.47
C LEU A 140 -6.08 13.59 -9.88
N LYS A 141 -5.47 14.73 -10.19
CA LYS A 141 -4.74 14.93 -11.45
C LYS A 141 -3.64 13.88 -11.62
N GLY A 142 -3.50 13.36 -12.82
CA GLY A 142 -2.49 12.35 -13.13
C GLY A 142 -2.73 10.96 -12.54
N SER A 143 -3.89 10.70 -11.89
CA SER A 143 -4.21 9.37 -11.35
C SER A 143 -4.75 8.43 -12.43
N SER A 144 -4.55 7.11 -12.24
CA SER A 144 -5.15 6.04 -13.05
C SER A 144 -6.69 6.03 -12.95
N THR A 145 -7.24 6.53 -11.85
CA THR A 145 -8.66 6.69 -11.56
C THR A 145 -9.40 7.42 -12.69
N ILE A 146 -8.77 8.43 -13.32
CA ILE A 146 -9.37 9.21 -14.42
C ILE A 146 -9.81 8.29 -15.57
N ALA A 147 -8.97 7.36 -15.96
CA ALA A 147 -9.27 6.44 -17.08
C ALA A 147 -10.42 5.48 -16.71
N ALA A 148 -10.41 4.95 -15.49
CA ALA A 148 -11.44 4.05 -14.99
C ALA A 148 -12.81 4.74 -14.92
N VAL A 149 -12.86 5.97 -14.37
CA VAL A 149 -14.13 6.73 -14.28
C VAL A 149 -14.64 7.13 -15.67
N ARG A 150 -13.77 7.56 -16.59
CA ARG A 150 -14.18 7.91 -17.96
C ARG A 150 -14.73 6.73 -18.74
N PHE A 151 -14.20 5.54 -18.50
CA PHE A 151 -14.69 4.32 -19.16
C PHE A 151 -16.10 3.96 -18.69
N GLU A 152 -16.33 3.96 -17.39
CA GLU A 152 -17.61 3.57 -16.78
C GLU A 152 -18.67 4.69 -16.83
N LEU A 153 -18.26 5.95 -16.73
CA LEU A 153 -19.12 7.14 -16.69
C LEU A 153 -18.68 8.17 -17.75
N PRO A 154 -18.83 7.86 -19.05
CA PRO A 154 -18.31 8.72 -20.13
C PRO A 154 -18.94 10.12 -20.21
N LYS A 155 -20.14 10.31 -19.62
CA LYS A 155 -20.86 11.59 -19.56
C LYS A 155 -20.60 12.37 -18.28
N ALA A 156 -19.92 11.79 -17.28
CA ALA A 156 -19.59 12.50 -16.04
C ALA A 156 -18.57 13.62 -16.31
N GLN A 157 -18.73 14.73 -15.61
CA GLN A 157 -17.77 15.83 -15.65
C GLN A 157 -16.67 15.60 -14.60
N LEU A 158 -15.46 15.28 -15.04
CA LEU A 158 -14.32 15.10 -14.13
C LEU A 158 -13.70 16.44 -13.78
N ILE A 159 -13.53 16.68 -12.47
CA ILE A 159 -12.87 17.86 -11.91
C ILE A 159 -11.53 17.38 -11.32
N GLY A 160 -10.42 17.80 -11.97
CA GLY A 160 -9.07 17.45 -11.51
C GLY A 160 -8.66 18.29 -10.32
N VAL A 161 -8.27 17.65 -9.21
CA VAL A 161 -7.75 18.25 -7.98
C VAL A 161 -6.29 17.88 -7.76
N GLU A 162 -5.56 18.72 -7.03
CA GLU A 162 -4.13 18.48 -6.72
C GLU A 162 -3.94 17.63 -5.44
N SER A 163 -4.94 17.61 -4.56
CA SER A 163 -4.84 16.93 -3.27
C SER A 163 -6.18 16.36 -2.80
N TYR A 164 -6.13 15.43 -1.84
CA TYR A 164 -7.31 14.93 -1.14
C TYR A 164 -8.04 16.03 -0.36
N GLN A 165 -7.30 17.00 0.18
CA GLN A 165 -7.88 18.14 0.89
C GLN A 165 -8.70 19.05 -0.05
N GLU A 166 -8.22 19.26 -1.28
CA GLU A 166 -8.98 19.99 -2.29
C GLU A 166 -10.23 19.22 -2.72
N ALA A 167 -10.13 17.88 -2.85
CA ALA A 167 -11.30 17.05 -3.12
C ALA A 167 -12.36 17.17 -2.02
N LEU A 168 -11.96 17.16 -0.74
CA LEU A 168 -12.84 17.35 0.40
C LEU A 168 -13.55 18.71 0.33
N SER A 169 -12.80 19.78 0.15
CA SER A 169 -13.33 21.14 0.02
C SER A 169 -14.36 21.26 -1.12
N LEU A 170 -14.09 20.64 -2.28
CA LEU A 170 -15.03 20.61 -3.39
C LEU A 170 -16.32 19.86 -3.07
N LEU A 171 -16.25 18.77 -2.33
CA LEU A 171 -17.42 18.01 -1.90
C LEU A 171 -18.26 18.82 -0.89
N GLU A 172 -17.62 19.47 0.09
CA GLU A 172 -18.27 20.26 1.13
C GLU A 172 -18.94 21.51 0.58
N THR A 173 -18.32 22.16 -0.40
CA THR A 173 -18.87 23.36 -1.06
C THR A 173 -19.87 23.04 -2.17
N GLY A 174 -20.13 21.75 -2.45
CA GLY A 174 -21.01 21.34 -3.55
C GLY A 174 -20.40 21.54 -4.93
N GLY A 175 -19.09 21.77 -5.03
CA GLY A 175 -18.33 21.87 -6.28
C GLY A 175 -18.25 20.54 -7.02
N ALA A 176 -18.28 19.42 -6.30
CA ALA A 176 -18.41 18.07 -6.82
C ALA A 176 -19.50 17.27 -6.11
N ASN A 177 -20.08 16.27 -6.77
CA ASN A 177 -21.12 15.39 -6.21
C ASN A 177 -20.53 14.11 -5.60
N ALA A 178 -19.34 13.73 -6.06
CA ALA A 178 -18.62 12.55 -5.63
C ALA A 178 -17.10 12.73 -5.79
N PHE A 179 -16.34 11.90 -5.13
CA PHE A 179 -14.88 11.80 -5.32
C PHE A 179 -14.52 10.37 -5.67
N ALA A 180 -13.71 10.19 -6.71
CA ALA A 180 -13.19 8.89 -7.12
C ALA A 180 -11.70 8.79 -6.84
N ALA A 181 -11.31 7.71 -6.19
CA ALA A 181 -9.93 7.36 -5.85
C ALA A 181 -9.79 5.83 -5.68
N ASP A 182 -8.61 5.37 -5.28
CA ASP A 182 -8.41 3.95 -4.96
C ASP A 182 -9.27 3.54 -3.77
N ASN A 183 -9.86 2.34 -3.83
CA ASN A 183 -10.75 1.83 -2.78
C ASN A 183 -10.08 1.81 -1.40
N SER A 184 -8.80 1.45 -1.33
CA SER A 184 -8.05 1.47 -0.07
C SER A 184 -7.93 2.88 0.53
N VAL A 185 -7.78 3.91 -0.30
CA VAL A 185 -7.78 5.32 0.13
C VAL A 185 -9.17 5.73 0.60
N LEU A 186 -10.21 5.34 -0.16
CA LEU A 186 -11.60 5.68 0.17
C LEU A 186 -12.09 4.98 1.46
N ALA A 187 -11.59 3.79 1.76
CA ALA A 187 -11.83 3.13 3.04
C ALA A 187 -11.31 3.96 4.23
N GLY A 188 -10.11 4.52 4.11
CA GLY A 188 -9.59 5.50 5.08
C GLY A 188 -10.41 6.78 5.14
N TRP A 189 -10.82 7.28 3.97
CA TRP A 189 -11.66 8.49 3.87
C TRP A 189 -12.97 8.37 4.67
N VAL A 190 -13.72 7.28 4.49
CA VAL A 190 -15.01 7.11 5.21
C VAL A 190 -14.83 6.83 6.71
N GLN A 191 -13.66 6.34 7.13
CA GLN A 191 -13.32 6.22 8.56
C GLN A 191 -13.05 7.61 9.19
N GLU A 192 -12.42 8.52 8.45
CA GLU A 192 -12.10 9.86 8.90
C GLU A 192 -13.29 10.82 8.76
N TYR A 193 -14.09 10.65 7.69
CA TYR A 193 -15.25 11.50 7.36
C TYR A 193 -16.54 10.66 7.27
N PRO A 194 -17.18 10.30 8.39
CA PRO A 194 -18.32 9.37 8.43
C PRO A 194 -19.59 9.83 7.70
N GLN A 195 -19.68 11.12 7.33
CA GLN A 195 -20.77 11.65 6.49
C GLN A 195 -20.70 11.16 5.05
N TYR A 196 -19.55 10.69 4.58
CA TYR A 196 -19.38 10.08 3.28
C TYR A 196 -19.62 8.59 3.35
N ARG A 197 -20.04 8.01 2.25
CA ARG A 197 -20.14 6.56 2.07
C ARG A 197 -19.50 6.15 0.75
N GLN A 198 -18.85 5.05 0.76
CA GLN A 198 -18.31 4.42 -0.44
C GLN A 198 -19.43 3.66 -1.16
N LEU A 199 -19.53 3.83 -2.48
CA LEU A 199 -20.42 3.02 -3.30
C LEU A 199 -19.85 1.59 -3.40
N PRO A 200 -20.74 0.55 -3.44
CA PRO A 200 -20.31 -0.83 -3.55
C PRO A 200 -19.89 -1.18 -4.98
N VAL A 201 -18.92 -0.42 -5.51
CA VAL A 201 -18.42 -0.57 -6.88
C VAL A 201 -16.90 -0.61 -6.90
N ARG A 202 -16.36 -1.34 -7.88
CA ARG A 202 -14.94 -1.34 -8.21
C ARG A 202 -14.79 -1.19 -9.71
N LEU A 203 -14.29 -0.03 -10.13
CA LEU A 203 -14.19 0.35 -11.55
C LEU A 203 -12.91 -0.14 -12.23
N SER A 204 -11.92 -0.58 -11.46
CA SER A 204 -10.66 -1.15 -11.96
C SER A 204 -10.12 -2.21 -11.01
N GLY A 205 -9.09 -2.94 -11.42
CA GLY A 205 -8.38 -3.89 -10.56
C GLY A 205 -6.89 -3.56 -10.52
N GLU A 206 -6.34 -3.37 -9.32
CA GLU A 206 -4.92 -3.07 -9.10
C GLU A 206 -4.36 -4.01 -8.02
N ALA A 207 -3.46 -4.90 -8.42
CA ALA A 207 -2.84 -5.87 -7.52
C ALA A 207 -1.79 -5.18 -6.65
N LEU A 208 -1.99 -5.15 -5.34
CA LEU A 208 -0.99 -4.74 -4.37
C LEU A 208 -0.11 -5.94 -4.01
N CYS A 209 1.20 -5.80 -4.20
CA CYS A 209 2.17 -6.86 -4.05
C CYS A 209 3.33 -6.40 -3.16
N VAL A 210 4.01 -7.37 -2.54
CA VAL A 210 5.31 -7.13 -1.90
C VAL A 210 6.33 -6.94 -3.00
N ALA A 211 7.06 -5.82 -3.00
CA ALA A 211 8.20 -5.65 -3.88
C ALA A 211 9.47 -6.19 -3.19
N ILE A 212 10.27 -6.91 -3.94
CA ILE A 212 11.46 -7.65 -3.50
C ILE A 212 12.62 -7.20 -4.38
N PRO A 213 13.83 -7.01 -3.87
CA PRO A 213 14.99 -6.71 -4.70
C PRO A 213 15.15 -7.74 -5.82
N LYS A 214 15.57 -7.28 -7.00
CA LYS A 214 15.66 -8.12 -8.19
C LYS A 214 16.95 -8.92 -8.20
N GLY A 215 16.84 -10.20 -8.54
CA GLY A 215 17.98 -11.07 -8.73
C GLY A 215 17.73 -12.51 -8.29
N LEU A 216 18.50 -13.45 -8.84
CA LEU A 216 18.38 -14.87 -8.51
C LEU A 216 18.71 -15.16 -7.04
N GLN A 217 19.60 -14.38 -6.44
CA GLN A 217 19.97 -14.48 -5.03
C GLN A 217 18.78 -14.27 -4.08
N TYR A 218 17.74 -13.53 -4.52
CA TYR A 218 16.53 -13.28 -3.72
C TYR A 218 15.40 -14.29 -4.01
N SER A 219 15.64 -15.30 -4.86
CA SER A 219 14.60 -16.27 -5.24
C SER A 219 14.04 -17.02 -4.03
N SER A 220 14.89 -17.46 -3.10
CA SER A 220 14.45 -18.13 -1.87
C SER A 220 13.59 -17.25 -0.98
N LEU A 221 13.92 -15.95 -0.87
CA LEU A 221 13.10 -14.97 -0.14
C LEU A 221 11.73 -14.79 -0.82
N ARG A 222 11.73 -14.60 -2.15
CA ARG A 222 10.49 -14.47 -2.93
C ARG A 222 9.60 -15.71 -2.80
N ASP A 223 10.16 -16.90 -2.87
CA ASP A 223 9.41 -18.15 -2.75
C ASP A 223 8.78 -18.30 -1.35
N ARG A 224 9.48 -17.91 -0.29
CA ARG A 224 8.93 -17.92 1.07
C ARG A 224 7.83 -16.90 1.24
N VAL A 225 7.99 -15.66 0.72
CA VAL A 225 6.95 -14.63 0.72
C VAL A 225 5.71 -15.12 -0.05
N ASN A 226 5.88 -15.72 -1.23
CA ASN A 226 4.77 -16.24 -2.02
C ASN A 226 4.05 -17.41 -1.32
N LYS A 227 4.77 -18.31 -0.66
CA LYS A 227 4.18 -19.40 0.13
C LYS A 227 3.34 -18.85 1.28
N ALA A 228 3.84 -17.86 2.00
CA ALA A 228 3.10 -17.20 3.08
C ALA A 228 1.80 -16.55 2.56
N ILE A 229 1.89 -15.74 1.51
CA ILE A 229 0.73 -15.08 0.90
C ILE A 229 -0.30 -16.13 0.40
N ALA A 230 0.14 -17.18 -0.30
CA ALA A 230 -0.75 -18.24 -0.77
C ALA A 230 -1.45 -18.97 0.39
N HIS A 231 -0.73 -19.27 1.46
CA HIS A 231 -1.30 -19.84 2.67
C HIS A 231 -2.36 -18.90 3.29
N TRP A 232 -2.06 -17.61 3.41
CA TRP A 232 -3.00 -16.63 3.96
C TRP A 232 -4.22 -16.37 3.09
N GLN A 233 -4.09 -16.51 1.75
CA GLN A 233 -5.24 -16.49 0.84
C GLN A 233 -6.13 -17.71 1.05
N GLN A 234 -5.54 -18.91 1.14
CA GLN A 234 -6.26 -20.17 1.33
C GLN A 234 -6.95 -20.27 2.70
N SER A 235 -6.28 -19.85 3.77
CA SER A 235 -6.84 -19.82 5.13
C SER A 235 -7.88 -18.73 5.35
N GLY A 236 -7.97 -17.75 4.45
CA GLY A 236 -8.85 -16.58 4.60
C GLY A 236 -8.29 -15.46 5.49
N TRP A 237 -7.07 -15.62 6.01
CA TRP A 237 -6.45 -14.62 6.90
C TRP A 237 -6.34 -13.24 6.25
N LEU A 238 -5.95 -13.15 4.97
CA LEU A 238 -5.88 -11.84 4.28
C LEU A 238 -7.25 -11.17 4.19
N ARG A 239 -8.32 -11.95 3.94
CA ARG A 239 -9.69 -11.40 3.91
C ARG A 239 -10.11 -10.93 5.30
N GLU A 240 -9.82 -11.70 6.34
CA GLU A 240 -10.12 -11.33 7.72
C GLU A 240 -9.40 -10.01 8.10
N ARG A 241 -8.10 -9.88 7.78
CA ARG A 241 -7.36 -8.65 8.04
C ARG A 241 -7.86 -7.46 7.22
N ALA A 242 -8.15 -7.67 5.94
CA ALA A 242 -8.75 -6.61 5.11
C ALA A 242 -10.08 -6.13 5.68
N THR A 243 -10.96 -7.05 6.07
CA THR A 243 -12.26 -6.72 6.72
C THR A 243 -12.06 -5.99 8.04
N TYR A 244 -11.13 -6.45 8.89
CA TYR A 244 -10.80 -5.79 10.16
C TYR A 244 -10.39 -4.32 9.96
N TRP A 245 -9.66 -4.03 8.89
CA TRP A 245 -9.23 -2.69 8.54
C TRP A 245 -10.27 -1.89 7.72
N GLY A 246 -11.46 -2.45 7.49
CA GLY A 246 -12.53 -1.81 6.71
C GLY A 246 -12.29 -1.78 5.20
N LEU A 247 -11.43 -2.65 4.70
CA LEU A 247 -11.21 -2.86 3.27
C LEU A 247 -12.21 -3.89 2.73
N LEU A 248 -12.79 -3.61 1.55
CA LEU A 248 -13.84 -4.43 0.91
C LEU A 248 -13.26 -5.33 -0.21
#